data_ab12d4c2f67ff68dc9427d6e0f6b4d42
#
_entry.id   ab12d4c2f67ff68dc9427d6e0f6b4d42
#
_cell.length_a   1.000
_cell.length_b   1.000
_cell.length_c   1.000
_cell.angle_alpha   90.00
_cell.angle_beta   90.00
_cell.angle_gamma   90.00
#
_symmetry.space_group_name_H-M   'P 1'
#
loop_
_entity.id
_entity.type
_entity.pdbx_description
1 polymer ?
#
loop_
_entity_poly.entity_id
_entity_poly.type
_entity_poly.pdbx_seq_one_letter_code
_entity_poly.pdbx_strand_id
1 'polypeptide(L)'
;MKRKVLITGAAGFIGSRLSEHLNSLGYEVLGCDIFNFRNQFFDVGDENHLKLQRLRYDRIAHFLQLNQISYRAIDLSDHAATMTLFDSFQPDVVVHLAAQAGVRHSVKLPMDFVKSNLNGFANVLDACKKYEVQDFLYASSSSVYGARTDAPFQEPDRCDNPQSFYAATKIANELMAQSYYAQYKTPSLGLRFFTVYGPWGRLDMAPLLFAQKMRKKQTIQLFGDGLLKRDFTYVGDTVFALTQLIELGVSRKGVDVVNVGHSNPIQVTEFVKILSECLGIEPVVELAPMQVSDVPMTCASDQKLVKLIGEWPHTSMKDGLTEMTKWLANWQPA
;
A
#
# COMPACT_ATOMS: atom_id res chain seq x y z
N MET A 1 -7.83 -17.97 -22.75
CA MET A 1 -8.76 -17.45 -21.71
C MET A 1 -8.12 -16.24 -21.05
N LYS A 2 -8.91 -15.27 -20.61
CA LYS A 2 -8.40 -14.15 -19.80
C LYS A 2 -7.90 -14.68 -18.46
N ARG A 3 -6.73 -14.23 -17.98
CA ARG A 3 -6.25 -14.61 -16.64
C ARG A 3 -7.16 -13.97 -15.58
N LYS A 4 -7.53 -14.76 -14.57
CA LYS A 4 -8.36 -14.33 -13.45
C LYS A 4 -7.50 -13.78 -12.32
N VAL A 5 -7.72 -12.53 -11.95
CA VAL A 5 -6.96 -11.81 -10.93
C VAL A 5 -7.84 -11.46 -9.75
N LEU A 6 -7.54 -12.02 -8.58
CA LEU A 6 -8.15 -11.63 -7.32
C LEU A 6 -7.30 -10.52 -6.67
N ILE A 7 -7.90 -9.35 -6.46
CA ILE A 7 -7.24 -8.25 -5.76
C ILE A 7 -7.92 -8.06 -4.39
N THR A 8 -7.21 -8.35 -3.33
CA THR A 8 -7.70 -8.07 -1.98
C THR A 8 -7.28 -6.66 -1.56
N GLY A 9 -8.08 -6.00 -0.74
CA GLY A 9 -7.87 -4.58 -0.47
C GLY A 9 -8.24 -3.69 -1.67
N ALA A 10 -9.17 -4.14 -2.51
CA ALA A 10 -9.55 -3.48 -3.76
C ALA A 10 -10.23 -2.11 -3.56
N ALA A 11 -10.80 -1.83 -2.40
CA ALA A 11 -11.28 -0.49 -2.01
C ALA A 11 -10.16 0.38 -1.42
N GLY A 12 -8.95 -0.15 -1.29
CA GLY A 12 -7.76 0.55 -0.84
C GLY A 12 -7.17 1.44 -1.93
N PHE A 13 -6.13 2.21 -1.57
CA PHE A 13 -5.46 3.16 -2.46
C PHE A 13 -4.82 2.48 -3.68
N ILE A 14 -3.91 1.55 -3.46
CA ILE A 14 -3.21 0.85 -4.56
C ILE A 14 -4.16 -0.15 -5.23
N GLY A 15 -4.97 -0.87 -4.43
CA GLY A 15 -5.82 -1.94 -4.93
C GLY A 15 -6.87 -1.46 -5.93
N SER A 16 -7.51 -0.31 -5.68
CA SER A 16 -8.51 0.25 -6.62
C SER A 16 -7.89 0.64 -7.97
N ARG A 17 -6.72 1.28 -7.93
CA ARG A 17 -6.00 1.71 -9.13
C ARG A 17 -5.47 0.50 -9.94
N LEU A 18 -4.96 -0.51 -9.26
CA LEU A 18 -4.50 -1.74 -9.90
C LEU A 18 -5.66 -2.52 -10.51
N SER A 19 -6.83 -2.55 -9.83
CA SER A 19 -8.03 -3.22 -10.36
C SER A 19 -8.50 -2.61 -11.68
N GLU A 20 -8.59 -1.27 -11.74
CA GLU A 20 -8.93 -0.55 -12.97
C GLU A 20 -7.93 -0.84 -14.08
N HIS A 21 -6.63 -0.73 -13.79
CA HIS A 21 -5.58 -0.89 -14.80
C HIS A 21 -5.55 -2.30 -15.36
N LEU A 22 -5.58 -3.35 -14.53
CA LEU A 22 -5.60 -4.74 -15.02
C LEU A 22 -6.87 -5.06 -15.79
N ASN A 23 -8.03 -4.52 -15.38
CA ASN A 23 -9.27 -4.68 -16.15
C ASN A 23 -9.16 -4.03 -17.53
N SER A 24 -8.55 -2.84 -17.64
CA SER A 24 -8.33 -2.16 -18.94
C SER A 24 -7.40 -2.95 -19.87
N LEU A 25 -6.49 -3.75 -19.33
CA LEU A 25 -5.62 -4.67 -20.07
C LEU A 25 -6.31 -5.98 -20.42
N GLY A 26 -7.57 -6.16 -20.03
CA GLY A 26 -8.39 -7.32 -20.40
C GLY A 26 -8.29 -8.51 -19.45
N TYR A 27 -7.71 -8.36 -18.25
CA TYR A 27 -7.82 -9.36 -17.19
C TYR A 27 -9.26 -9.50 -16.69
N GLU A 28 -9.63 -10.67 -16.20
CA GLU A 28 -10.87 -10.86 -15.44
C GLU A 28 -10.58 -10.55 -13.97
N VAL A 29 -10.98 -9.37 -13.50
CA VAL A 29 -10.64 -8.87 -12.16
C VAL A 29 -11.80 -9.06 -11.20
N LEU A 30 -11.53 -9.69 -10.04
CA LEU A 30 -12.41 -9.69 -8.88
C LEU A 30 -11.74 -8.90 -7.75
N GLY A 31 -12.37 -7.83 -7.30
CA GLY A 31 -11.96 -7.09 -6.11
C GLY A 31 -12.62 -7.65 -4.84
N CYS A 32 -11.90 -7.69 -3.73
CA CYS A 32 -12.52 -7.86 -2.41
C CYS A 32 -11.92 -6.94 -1.36
N ASP A 33 -12.74 -6.55 -0.40
CA ASP A 33 -12.36 -5.74 0.76
C ASP A 33 -13.38 -5.95 1.88
N ILE A 34 -13.08 -5.47 3.07
CA ILE A 34 -14.03 -5.48 4.18
C ILE A 34 -14.75 -4.13 4.25
N PHE A 35 -16.09 -4.15 4.26
CA PHE A 35 -16.89 -2.98 4.68
C PHE A 35 -16.96 -2.93 6.21
N ASN A 36 -15.83 -2.78 6.86
CA ASN A 36 -15.86 -2.52 8.28
C ASN A 36 -15.96 -1.00 8.51
N PHE A 37 -17.18 -0.52 8.78
CA PHE A 37 -17.45 0.88 9.12
C PHE A 37 -16.83 1.30 10.47
N ARG A 38 -16.37 0.35 11.27
CA ARG A 38 -15.53 0.61 12.43
C ARG A 38 -14.08 0.81 11.96
N ASN A 39 -13.85 1.91 11.27
CA ASN A 39 -12.49 2.29 10.98
C ASN A 39 -11.89 2.89 12.25
N GLN A 40 -11.12 2.11 12.92
CA GLN A 40 -10.58 2.32 14.26
C GLN A 40 -9.49 3.40 14.30
N PHE A 41 -9.20 4.05 13.16
CA PHE A 41 -8.26 5.15 13.08
C PHE A 41 -8.80 6.46 13.67
N PHE A 42 -10.13 6.60 13.74
CA PHE A 42 -10.83 7.76 14.26
C PHE A 42 -12.01 7.30 15.08
N ASP A 43 -12.41 8.06 16.09
CA ASP A 43 -13.62 7.80 16.84
C ASP A 43 -14.85 7.76 15.90
N VAL A 44 -15.77 6.87 16.17
CA VAL A 44 -17.02 6.75 15.40
C VAL A 44 -17.76 8.09 15.49
N GLY A 45 -17.93 8.78 14.35
CA GLY A 45 -18.50 10.11 14.28
C GLY A 45 -17.49 11.25 14.10
N ASP A 46 -16.18 10.98 14.20
CA ASP A 46 -15.16 11.95 13.81
C ASP A 46 -15.26 12.27 12.31
N GLU A 47 -15.12 13.55 11.96
CA GLU A 47 -15.17 14.03 10.56
C GLU A 47 -14.15 13.28 9.65
N ASN A 48 -12.99 12.93 10.19
CA ASN A 48 -11.98 12.20 9.43
C ASN A 48 -12.35 10.73 9.22
N HIS A 49 -13.06 10.12 10.16
CA HIS A 49 -13.62 8.78 10.01
C HIS A 49 -14.62 8.72 8.87
N LEU A 50 -15.56 9.66 8.85
CA LEU A 50 -16.58 9.78 7.79
C LEU A 50 -15.95 10.03 6.42
N LYS A 51 -14.94 10.89 6.34
CA LYS A 51 -14.18 11.15 5.09
C LYS A 51 -13.45 9.91 4.58
N LEU A 52 -12.86 9.11 5.47
CA LEU A 52 -12.20 7.87 5.08
C LEU A 52 -13.17 6.83 4.55
N GLN A 53 -14.34 6.70 5.17
CA GLN A 53 -15.40 5.84 4.67
C GLN A 53 -15.86 6.32 3.29
N ARG A 54 -16.16 7.61 3.16
CA ARG A 54 -16.57 8.20 1.89
C ARG A 54 -15.54 7.93 0.79
N LEU A 55 -14.26 8.16 1.07
CA LEU A 55 -13.19 7.91 0.11
C LEU A 55 -13.16 6.45 -0.38
N ARG A 56 -13.45 5.48 0.51
CA ARG A 56 -13.54 4.07 0.12
C ARG A 56 -14.73 3.81 -0.81
N TYR A 57 -15.90 4.36 -0.51
CA TYR A 57 -17.07 4.26 -1.39
C TYR A 57 -16.80 4.90 -2.74
N ASP A 58 -16.22 6.09 -2.75
CA ASP A 58 -15.91 6.81 -3.98
C ASP A 58 -14.90 6.04 -4.84
N ARG A 59 -13.91 5.34 -4.22
CA ARG A 59 -13.01 4.45 -4.94
C ARG A 59 -13.75 3.26 -5.55
N ILE A 60 -14.65 2.61 -4.81
CA ILE A 60 -15.45 1.51 -5.33
C ILE A 60 -16.30 2.00 -6.50
N ALA A 61 -16.99 3.11 -6.34
CA ALA A 61 -17.81 3.68 -7.40
C ALA A 61 -16.98 4.04 -8.63
N HIS A 62 -15.85 4.74 -8.43
CA HIS A 62 -15.03 5.24 -9.52
C HIS A 62 -14.23 4.15 -10.24
N PHE A 63 -13.57 3.25 -9.49
CA PHE A 63 -12.66 2.28 -10.09
C PHE A 63 -13.29 0.92 -10.36
N LEU A 64 -14.22 0.48 -9.54
CA LEU A 64 -14.80 -0.85 -9.66
C LEU A 64 -16.14 -0.82 -10.41
N GLN A 65 -17.10 -0.02 -9.92
CA GLN A 65 -18.45 0.01 -10.52
C GLN A 65 -18.46 0.61 -11.92
N LEU A 66 -17.79 1.76 -12.15
CA LEU A 66 -17.73 2.37 -13.49
C LEU A 66 -17.06 1.47 -14.52
N ASN A 67 -16.07 0.69 -14.12
CA ASN A 67 -15.37 -0.26 -15.00
C ASN A 67 -16.01 -1.66 -14.99
N GLN A 68 -17.17 -1.83 -14.38
CA GLN A 68 -17.90 -3.10 -14.27
C GLN A 68 -17.07 -4.25 -13.66
N ILE A 69 -16.15 -3.91 -12.75
CA ILE A 69 -15.31 -4.87 -12.04
C ILE A 69 -16.14 -5.51 -10.92
N SER A 70 -16.20 -6.83 -10.89
CA SER A 70 -16.86 -7.57 -9.82
C SER A 70 -16.21 -7.30 -8.48
N TYR A 71 -17.03 -7.16 -7.43
CA TYR A 71 -16.57 -6.86 -6.07
C TYR A 71 -17.29 -7.72 -5.03
N ARG A 72 -16.56 -8.14 -3.99
CA ARG A 72 -17.09 -8.89 -2.85
C ARG A 72 -16.69 -8.24 -1.52
N ALA A 73 -17.66 -8.05 -0.65
CA ALA A 73 -17.44 -7.61 0.74
C ALA A 73 -17.12 -8.82 1.60
N ILE A 74 -15.84 -9.03 1.95
CA ILE A 74 -15.37 -10.21 2.69
C ILE A 74 -14.34 -9.82 3.73
N ASP A 75 -14.49 -10.32 4.95
CA ASP A 75 -13.45 -10.32 5.98
C ASP A 75 -12.53 -11.53 5.77
N LEU A 76 -11.33 -11.28 5.27
CA LEU A 76 -10.35 -12.35 5.01
C LEU A 76 -9.82 -13.03 6.28
N SER A 77 -10.09 -12.50 7.47
CA SER A 77 -9.82 -13.20 8.73
C SER A 77 -10.81 -14.34 9.00
N ASP A 78 -11.92 -14.40 8.27
CA ASP A 78 -12.83 -15.54 8.23
C ASP A 78 -12.32 -16.56 7.20
N HIS A 79 -11.84 -17.68 7.69
CA HIS A 79 -11.29 -18.76 6.86
C HIS A 79 -12.34 -19.35 5.90
N ALA A 80 -13.57 -19.61 6.38
CA ALA A 80 -14.60 -20.20 5.54
C ALA A 80 -15.03 -19.26 4.40
N ALA A 81 -15.21 -17.97 4.70
CA ALA A 81 -15.52 -16.96 3.70
C ALA A 81 -14.39 -16.81 2.67
N THR A 82 -13.12 -16.85 3.12
CA THR A 82 -11.95 -16.80 2.23
C THR A 82 -11.91 -18.01 1.30
N MET A 83 -12.11 -19.23 1.82
CA MET A 83 -12.16 -20.44 0.99
C MET A 83 -13.29 -20.41 -0.03
N THR A 84 -14.49 -19.94 0.37
CA THR A 84 -15.63 -19.78 -0.54
C THR A 84 -15.35 -18.78 -1.66
N LEU A 85 -14.65 -17.69 -1.37
CA LEU A 85 -14.22 -16.71 -2.39
C LEU A 85 -13.33 -17.36 -3.44
N PHE A 86 -12.31 -18.09 -3.02
CA PHE A 86 -11.37 -18.76 -3.92
C PHE A 86 -12.04 -19.89 -4.71
N ASP A 87 -12.89 -20.67 -4.07
CA ASP A 87 -13.64 -21.74 -4.73
C ASP A 87 -14.54 -21.22 -5.86
N SER A 88 -15.24 -20.12 -5.58
CA SER A 88 -16.18 -19.53 -6.56
C SER A 88 -15.48 -18.81 -7.72
N PHE A 89 -14.30 -18.24 -7.52
CA PHE A 89 -13.61 -17.44 -8.53
C PHE A 89 -12.48 -18.19 -9.23
N GLN A 90 -11.77 -19.11 -8.54
CA GLN A 90 -10.62 -19.86 -9.05
C GLN A 90 -9.57 -18.93 -9.68
N PRO A 91 -8.89 -18.06 -8.87
CA PRO A 91 -7.95 -17.08 -9.39
C PRO A 91 -6.65 -17.72 -9.90
N ASP A 92 -6.16 -17.28 -11.06
CA ASP A 92 -4.82 -17.59 -11.57
C ASP A 92 -3.75 -16.75 -10.85
N VAL A 93 -4.14 -15.53 -10.47
CA VAL A 93 -3.28 -14.52 -9.82
C VAL A 93 -3.98 -13.98 -8.59
N VAL A 94 -3.26 -13.87 -7.49
CA VAL A 94 -3.71 -13.18 -6.28
C VAL A 94 -2.77 -12.03 -5.96
N VAL A 95 -3.31 -10.81 -5.86
CA VAL A 95 -2.59 -9.64 -5.36
C VAL A 95 -3.20 -9.25 -4.01
N HIS A 96 -2.52 -9.64 -2.95
CA HIS A 96 -3.00 -9.43 -1.58
C HIS A 96 -2.50 -8.09 -1.02
N LEU A 97 -3.35 -7.06 -1.13
CA LEU A 97 -3.09 -5.72 -0.61
C LEU A 97 -3.95 -5.39 0.63
N ALA A 98 -4.86 -6.28 1.00
CA ALA A 98 -5.69 -6.13 2.19
C ALA A 98 -4.83 -6.23 3.46
N ALA A 99 -4.78 -5.15 4.23
CA ALA A 99 -4.10 -5.10 5.52
C ALA A 99 -4.56 -3.88 6.32
N GLN A 100 -4.42 -3.94 7.63
CA GLN A 100 -4.33 -2.74 8.44
C GLN A 100 -2.93 -2.13 8.23
N ALA A 101 -2.88 -0.87 7.80
CA ALA A 101 -1.66 -0.14 7.54
C ALA A 101 -1.57 1.10 8.44
N GLY A 102 -0.37 1.38 8.94
CA GLY A 102 -0.12 2.55 9.77
C GLY A 102 0.67 2.22 11.03
N VAL A 103 1.92 2.67 11.05
CA VAL A 103 2.86 2.46 12.15
C VAL A 103 2.28 2.93 13.49
N ARG A 104 1.74 4.17 13.52
CA ARG A 104 1.20 4.79 14.74
C ARG A 104 -0.05 4.09 15.27
N HIS A 105 -0.90 3.61 14.37
CA HIS A 105 -2.14 2.93 14.74
C HIS A 105 -1.89 1.54 15.30
N SER A 106 -0.85 0.86 14.83
CA SER A 106 -0.51 -0.47 15.33
C SER A 106 -0.11 -0.49 16.81
N VAL A 107 0.32 0.66 17.35
CA VAL A 107 0.59 0.82 18.78
C VAL A 107 -0.72 0.88 19.59
N LYS A 108 -1.75 1.53 19.05
CA LYS A 108 -3.04 1.71 19.73
C LYS A 108 -3.94 0.48 19.66
N LEU A 109 -3.92 -0.23 18.54
CA LEU A 109 -4.87 -1.30 18.21
C LEU A 109 -4.17 -2.56 17.67
N PRO A 110 -3.21 -3.14 18.41
CA PRO A 110 -2.39 -4.24 17.92
C PRO A 110 -3.22 -5.47 17.51
N MET A 111 -4.33 -5.76 18.20
CA MET A 111 -5.17 -6.95 17.91
C MET A 111 -5.86 -6.86 16.54
N ASP A 112 -6.15 -5.65 16.04
CA ASP A 112 -6.71 -5.51 14.70
C ASP A 112 -5.67 -5.81 13.61
N PHE A 113 -4.41 -5.50 13.90
CA PHE A 113 -3.28 -5.90 13.04
C PHE A 113 -3.06 -7.41 13.08
N VAL A 114 -3.20 -8.07 14.22
CA VAL A 114 -3.18 -9.54 14.30
C VAL A 114 -4.28 -10.13 13.44
N LYS A 115 -5.52 -9.68 13.65
CA LYS A 115 -6.69 -10.20 12.93
C LYS A 115 -6.54 -10.00 11.41
N SER A 116 -6.19 -8.79 10.98
CA SER A 116 -6.15 -8.45 9.56
C SER A 116 -4.89 -8.94 8.86
N ASN A 117 -3.70 -8.67 9.47
CA ASN A 117 -2.44 -8.87 8.80
C ASN A 117 -1.86 -10.28 9.01
N LEU A 118 -2.20 -10.95 10.10
CA LEU A 118 -1.71 -12.32 10.36
C LEU A 118 -2.78 -13.35 10.01
N ASN A 119 -3.96 -13.31 10.62
CA ASN A 119 -5.01 -14.28 10.32
C ASN A 119 -5.50 -14.16 8.88
N GLY A 120 -5.77 -12.93 8.40
CA GLY A 120 -6.17 -12.70 7.02
C GLY A 120 -5.12 -13.17 6.02
N PHE A 121 -3.85 -12.89 6.26
CA PHE A 121 -2.75 -13.35 5.42
C PHE A 121 -2.63 -14.88 5.42
N ALA A 122 -2.69 -15.53 6.59
CA ALA A 122 -2.63 -16.98 6.71
C ALA A 122 -3.74 -17.67 5.92
N ASN A 123 -4.96 -17.14 6.00
CA ASN A 123 -6.11 -17.68 5.26
C ASN A 123 -5.94 -17.57 3.75
N VAL A 124 -5.44 -16.41 3.26
CA VAL A 124 -5.16 -16.20 1.83
C VAL A 124 -4.04 -17.11 1.35
N LEU A 125 -2.97 -17.26 2.14
CA LEU A 125 -1.86 -18.13 1.80
C LEU A 125 -2.26 -19.62 1.74
N ASP A 126 -3.10 -20.06 2.68
CA ASP A 126 -3.66 -21.42 2.67
C ASP A 126 -4.62 -21.65 1.48
N ALA A 127 -5.42 -20.65 1.13
CA ALA A 127 -6.25 -20.68 -0.07
C ALA A 127 -5.40 -20.74 -1.34
N CYS A 128 -4.34 -19.94 -1.45
CA CYS A 128 -3.41 -20.00 -2.58
C CYS A 128 -2.80 -21.40 -2.76
N LYS A 129 -2.41 -22.04 -1.67
CA LYS A 129 -1.94 -23.43 -1.67
C LYS A 129 -3.02 -24.38 -2.15
N LYS A 130 -4.22 -24.31 -1.54
CA LYS A 130 -5.33 -25.26 -1.81
C LYS A 130 -5.81 -25.21 -3.25
N TYR A 131 -5.89 -23.99 -3.83
CA TYR A 131 -6.39 -23.77 -5.18
C TYR A 131 -5.27 -23.61 -6.22
N GLU A 132 -4.02 -23.97 -5.86
CA GLU A 132 -2.85 -23.99 -6.75
C GLU A 132 -2.65 -22.69 -7.52
N VAL A 133 -2.82 -21.55 -6.82
CA VAL A 133 -2.62 -20.22 -7.41
C VAL A 133 -1.22 -20.08 -7.98
N GLN A 134 -1.14 -19.72 -9.26
CA GLN A 134 0.14 -19.68 -9.99
C GLN A 134 1.00 -18.47 -9.62
N ASP A 135 0.35 -17.31 -9.38
CA ASP A 135 1.01 -16.06 -9.04
C ASP A 135 0.42 -15.48 -7.76
N PHE A 136 1.21 -15.44 -6.68
CA PHE A 136 0.83 -14.79 -5.44
C PHE A 136 1.78 -13.63 -5.13
N LEU A 137 1.27 -12.40 -5.23
CA LEU A 137 1.96 -11.18 -4.82
C LEU A 137 1.29 -10.64 -3.55
N TYR A 138 2.08 -10.17 -2.59
CA TYR A 138 1.52 -9.63 -1.36
C TYR A 138 2.24 -8.38 -0.88
N ALA A 139 1.48 -7.47 -0.23
CA ALA A 139 2.03 -6.26 0.35
C ALA A 139 2.88 -6.56 1.58
N SER A 140 4.20 -6.37 1.47
CA SER A 140 5.11 -6.10 2.56
C SER A 140 5.28 -4.57 2.72
N SER A 141 6.36 -4.10 3.33
CA SER A 141 6.56 -2.68 3.63
C SER A 141 8.03 -2.37 3.86
N SER A 142 8.48 -1.16 3.51
CA SER A 142 9.78 -0.65 3.90
C SER A 142 10.01 -0.58 5.42
N SER A 143 8.93 -0.61 6.22
CA SER A 143 9.02 -0.65 7.68
C SER A 143 9.69 -1.90 8.25
N VAL A 144 9.80 -2.98 7.44
CA VAL A 144 10.53 -4.21 7.83
C VAL A 144 12.03 -3.95 8.05
N TYR A 145 12.59 -2.93 7.41
CA TYR A 145 14.00 -2.56 7.58
C TYR A 145 14.32 -1.95 8.96
N GLY A 146 13.29 -1.56 9.72
CA GLY A 146 13.46 -1.03 11.07
C GLY A 146 14.15 0.33 11.10
N ALA A 147 15.00 0.56 12.11
CA ALA A 147 15.69 1.83 12.34
C ALA A 147 17.06 1.92 11.62
N ARG A 148 17.24 1.26 10.50
CA ARG A 148 18.49 1.33 9.72
C ARG A 148 18.76 2.75 9.22
N THR A 149 20.05 3.10 9.16
CA THR A 149 20.53 4.41 8.66
C THR A 149 21.40 4.28 7.42
N ASP A 150 21.84 3.06 7.09
CA ASP A 150 22.67 2.72 5.94
C ASP A 150 21.82 2.50 4.68
N ALA A 151 21.37 3.57 4.10
CA ALA A 151 20.61 3.56 2.85
C ALA A 151 21.55 3.57 1.61
N PRO A 152 21.07 3.10 0.43
CA PRO A 152 19.72 2.58 0.15
C PRO A 152 19.49 1.18 0.71
N PHE A 153 18.25 0.89 1.15
CA PHE A 153 17.87 -0.42 1.69
C PHE A 153 17.74 -1.45 0.58
N GLN A 154 18.35 -2.61 0.77
CA GLN A 154 18.37 -3.70 -0.19
C GLN A 154 17.59 -4.91 0.34
N GLU A 155 17.06 -5.74 -0.55
CA GLU A 155 16.26 -6.90 -0.16
C GLU A 155 16.99 -7.93 0.71
N PRO A 156 18.31 -8.15 0.53
CA PRO A 156 19.09 -9.04 1.42
C PRO A 156 19.34 -8.48 2.82
N ASP A 157 19.04 -7.21 3.05
CA ASP A 157 19.25 -6.59 4.35
C ASP A 157 18.44 -7.28 5.44
N ARG A 158 19.06 -7.42 6.60
CA ARG A 158 18.46 -8.07 7.75
C ARG A 158 17.26 -7.28 8.28
N CYS A 159 16.12 -7.93 8.45
CA CYS A 159 14.84 -7.36 8.86
C CYS A 159 14.34 -8.00 10.18
N ASP A 160 15.11 -7.89 11.26
CA ASP A 160 14.83 -8.53 12.54
C ASP A 160 14.70 -7.54 13.71
N ASN A 161 14.70 -6.23 13.43
CA ASN A 161 14.56 -5.18 14.44
C ASN A 161 13.40 -4.21 14.11
N PRO A 162 12.14 -4.70 14.11
CA PRO A 162 10.97 -3.88 13.77
C PRO A 162 10.76 -2.76 14.80
N GLN A 163 10.50 -1.54 14.33
CA GLN A 163 10.24 -0.38 15.17
C GLN A 163 8.74 -0.17 15.46
N SER A 164 7.89 -1.05 14.97
CA SER A 164 6.45 -1.01 15.20
C SER A 164 5.81 -2.39 15.13
N PHE A 165 4.65 -2.53 15.76
CA PHE A 165 3.86 -3.76 15.65
C PHE A 165 3.43 -4.04 14.20
N TYR A 166 3.12 -2.99 13.42
CA TYR A 166 2.87 -3.12 11.98
C TYR A 166 4.06 -3.74 11.24
N ALA A 167 5.29 -3.25 11.48
CA ALA A 167 6.49 -3.81 10.88
C ALA A 167 6.66 -5.29 11.24
N ALA A 168 6.45 -5.65 12.52
CA ALA A 168 6.50 -7.03 12.97
C ALA A 168 5.49 -7.93 12.22
N THR A 169 4.25 -7.45 11.96
CA THR A 169 3.28 -8.22 11.17
C THR A 169 3.73 -8.42 9.72
N LYS A 170 4.42 -7.45 9.12
CA LYS A 170 4.92 -7.58 7.74
C LYS A 170 6.11 -8.52 7.64
N ILE A 171 7.03 -8.48 8.61
CA ILE A 171 8.11 -9.49 8.73
C ILE A 171 7.51 -10.89 8.88
N ALA A 172 6.50 -11.04 9.73
CA ALA A 172 5.80 -12.32 9.91
C ALA A 172 5.17 -12.82 8.60
N ASN A 173 4.57 -11.94 7.77
CA ASN A 173 4.05 -12.33 6.46
C ASN A 173 5.15 -12.88 5.54
N GLU A 174 6.33 -12.24 5.48
CA GLU A 174 7.47 -12.74 4.69
C GLU A 174 7.93 -14.12 5.18
N LEU A 175 8.03 -14.32 6.50
CA LEU A 175 8.40 -15.62 7.09
C LEU A 175 7.34 -16.71 6.87
N MET A 176 6.06 -16.38 6.95
CA MET A 176 4.96 -17.30 6.65
C MET A 176 5.01 -17.73 5.19
N ALA A 177 5.23 -16.82 4.26
CA ALA A 177 5.39 -17.12 2.84
C ALA A 177 6.58 -18.07 2.58
N GLN A 178 7.72 -17.82 3.22
CA GLN A 178 8.90 -18.70 3.15
C GLN A 178 8.59 -20.11 3.69
N SER A 179 7.89 -20.22 4.82
CA SER A 179 7.50 -21.50 5.41
C SER A 179 6.58 -22.29 4.47
N TYR A 180 5.59 -21.64 3.84
CA TYR A 180 4.69 -22.29 2.89
C TYR A 180 5.44 -22.75 1.63
N TYR A 181 6.37 -21.97 1.12
CA TYR A 181 7.20 -22.40 0.00
C TYR A 181 8.08 -23.62 0.37
N ALA A 182 8.68 -23.61 1.55
CA ALA A 182 9.52 -24.74 2.00
C ALA A 182 8.73 -26.04 2.05
N GLN A 183 7.49 -25.99 2.57
CA GLN A 183 6.65 -27.17 2.81
C GLN A 183 5.80 -27.57 1.59
N TYR A 184 5.21 -26.60 0.91
CA TYR A 184 4.17 -26.85 -0.11
C TYR A 184 4.55 -26.38 -1.50
N LYS A 185 5.72 -25.70 -1.66
CA LYS A 185 6.16 -25.10 -2.91
C LYS A 185 5.19 -24.02 -3.45
N THR A 186 4.37 -23.42 -2.59
CA THR A 186 3.51 -22.30 -2.94
C THR A 186 4.37 -21.07 -3.24
N PRO A 187 4.47 -20.63 -4.50
CA PRO A 187 5.34 -19.51 -4.85
C PRO A 187 4.73 -18.18 -4.41
N SER A 188 5.58 -17.19 -4.13
CA SER A 188 5.09 -15.86 -3.74
C SER A 188 6.14 -14.77 -3.88
N LEU A 189 5.68 -13.53 -4.08
CA LEU A 189 6.52 -12.34 -4.13
C LEU A 189 6.03 -11.29 -3.14
N GLY A 190 6.83 -10.99 -2.13
CA GLY A 190 6.57 -9.90 -1.19
C GLY A 190 6.99 -8.55 -1.79
N LEU A 191 6.11 -7.57 -1.72
CA LEU A 191 6.31 -6.23 -2.25
C LEU A 191 6.59 -5.28 -1.07
N ARG A 192 7.84 -4.89 -0.87
CA ARG A 192 8.23 -3.91 0.16
C ARG A 192 7.95 -2.51 -0.35
N PHE A 193 6.72 -2.06 -0.21
CA PHE A 193 6.33 -0.70 -0.60
C PHE A 193 7.02 0.36 0.26
N PHE A 194 7.56 1.37 -0.40
CA PHE A 194 7.95 2.63 0.22
C PHE A 194 6.75 3.58 0.27
N THR A 195 6.96 4.89 0.41
CA THR A 195 5.83 5.80 0.62
C THR A 195 5.10 6.09 -0.69
N VAL A 196 4.04 5.34 -0.98
CA VAL A 196 3.22 5.57 -2.17
C VAL A 196 2.32 6.78 -1.98
N TYR A 197 2.25 7.68 -2.99
CA TYR A 197 1.44 8.89 -2.98
C TYR A 197 0.74 9.11 -4.33
N GLY A 198 -0.25 10.00 -4.36
CA GLY A 198 -0.97 10.38 -5.58
C GLY A 198 -2.46 10.58 -5.36
N PRO A 199 -3.22 10.77 -6.47
CA PRO A 199 -4.68 10.86 -6.43
C PRO A 199 -5.31 9.64 -5.76
N TRP A 200 -6.40 9.86 -5.01
CA TRP A 200 -7.09 8.81 -4.24
C TRP A 200 -6.23 8.20 -3.12
N GLY A 201 -5.17 8.87 -2.69
CA GLY A 201 -4.28 8.42 -1.64
C GLY A 201 -4.94 8.30 -0.27
N ARG A 202 -4.13 8.04 0.75
CA ARG A 202 -4.56 7.94 2.14
C ARG A 202 -4.61 9.34 2.77
N LEU A 203 -5.74 9.69 3.38
CA LEU A 203 -5.96 11.01 4.01
C LEU A 203 -5.12 11.21 5.28
N ASP A 204 -4.67 10.12 5.90
CA ASP A 204 -3.85 10.10 7.11
C ASP A 204 -2.33 10.13 6.84
N MET A 205 -1.92 10.08 5.57
CA MET A 205 -0.53 10.15 5.15
C MET A 205 -0.11 11.58 4.78
N ALA A 206 1.14 11.91 5.03
CA ALA A 206 1.69 13.26 4.85
C ALA A 206 1.27 13.95 3.53
N PRO A 207 1.28 13.33 2.35
CA PRO A 207 0.93 14.02 1.12
C PRO A 207 -0.47 14.65 1.13
N LEU A 208 -1.50 13.86 1.45
CA LEU A 208 -2.88 14.37 1.49
C LEU A 208 -3.22 15.08 2.79
N LEU A 209 -2.65 14.65 3.91
CA LEU A 209 -2.84 15.31 5.20
C LEU A 209 -2.33 16.77 5.14
N PHE A 210 -1.14 16.99 4.58
CA PHE A 210 -0.57 18.33 4.46
C PHE A 210 -1.36 19.18 3.45
N ALA A 211 -1.71 18.62 2.30
CA ALA A 211 -2.53 19.32 1.33
C ALA A 211 -3.88 19.80 1.91
N GLN A 212 -4.56 18.95 2.70
CA GLN A 212 -5.80 19.32 3.37
C GLN A 212 -5.59 20.40 4.43
N LYS A 213 -4.54 20.28 5.25
CA LYS A 213 -4.21 21.30 6.25
C LYS A 213 -3.90 22.65 5.62
N MET A 214 -3.12 22.67 4.52
CA MET A 214 -2.81 23.90 3.79
C MET A 214 -4.09 24.56 3.24
N ARG A 215 -4.97 23.78 2.60
CA ARG A 215 -6.27 24.30 2.11
C ARG A 215 -7.15 24.89 3.22
N LYS A 216 -7.07 24.35 4.43
CA LYS A 216 -7.80 24.82 5.62
C LYS A 216 -7.02 25.89 6.40
N LYS A 217 -5.86 26.31 5.94
CA LYS A 217 -4.93 27.25 6.66
C LYS A 217 -4.57 26.76 8.07
N GLN A 218 -4.49 25.44 8.25
CA GLN A 218 -4.10 24.80 9.51
C GLN A 218 -2.60 24.53 9.55
N THR A 219 -2.04 24.55 10.76
CA THR A 219 -0.61 24.30 10.99
C THR A 219 -0.20 22.88 10.63
N ILE A 220 0.88 22.75 9.86
CA ILE A 220 1.56 21.50 9.56
C ILE A 220 2.67 21.30 10.58
N GLN A 221 2.63 20.19 11.32
CA GLN A 221 3.75 19.82 12.19
C GLN A 221 4.77 19.00 11.39
N LEU A 222 6.01 19.46 11.35
CA LEU A 222 7.14 18.77 10.78
C LEU A 222 8.01 18.18 11.88
N PHE A 223 8.03 16.86 11.97
CA PHE A 223 8.82 16.13 12.96
C PHE A 223 10.30 16.06 12.55
N GLY A 224 11.21 15.93 13.55
CA GLY A 224 12.65 15.87 13.32
C GLY A 224 13.19 17.11 12.62
N ASP A 225 12.70 18.29 13.02
CA ASP A 225 13.05 19.61 12.46
C ASP A 225 12.84 19.71 10.93
N GLY A 226 11.97 18.85 10.37
CA GLY A 226 11.69 18.79 8.94
C GLY A 226 12.80 18.14 8.10
N LEU A 227 13.86 17.65 8.71
CA LEU A 227 15.02 17.06 8.03
C LEU A 227 14.84 15.59 7.66
N LEU A 228 13.76 14.94 8.10
CA LEU A 228 13.46 13.57 7.76
C LEU A 228 13.36 13.40 6.24
N LYS A 229 13.96 12.33 5.70
CA LYS A 229 13.90 12.01 4.28
C LYS A 229 12.97 10.82 4.02
N ARG A 230 12.19 10.92 2.97
CA ARG A 230 11.29 9.84 2.56
C ARG A 230 11.41 9.56 1.08
N ASP A 231 11.43 8.29 0.75
CA ASP A 231 11.33 7.82 -0.63
C ASP A 231 9.86 7.75 -1.00
N PHE A 232 9.43 8.68 -1.86
CA PHE A 232 8.06 8.78 -2.33
C PHE A 232 7.94 8.17 -3.71
N THR A 233 6.95 7.29 -3.90
CA THR A 233 6.69 6.62 -5.18
C THR A 233 5.29 7.01 -5.68
N TYR A 234 5.19 7.51 -6.90
CA TYR A 234 3.89 7.83 -7.47
C TYR A 234 3.05 6.58 -7.68
N VAL A 235 1.75 6.65 -7.41
CA VAL A 235 0.85 5.49 -7.50
C VAL A 235 0.76 4.90 -8.89
N GLY A 236 0.84 5.73 -9.94
CA GLY A 236 0.86 5.25 -11.32
C GLY A 236 2.07 4.37 -11.61
N ASP A 237 3.26 4.78 -11.13
CA ASP A 237 4.49 4.02 -11.29
C ASP A 237 4.45 2.72 -10.49
N THR A 238 3.86 2.77 -9.28
CA THR A 238 3.61 1.57 -8.48
C THR A 238 2.72 0.58 -9.23
N VAL A 239 1.60 1.03 -9.80
CA VAL A 239 0.68 0.18 -10.58
C VAL A 239 1.37 -0.40 -11.81
N PHE A 240 2.18 0.38 -12.51
CA PHE A 240 3.00 -0.11 -13.62
C PHE A 240 3.92 -1.25 -13.17
N ALA A 241 4.69 -1.06 -12.10
CA ALA A 241 5.60 -2.06 -11.60
C ALA A 241 4.88 -3.37 -11.21
N LEU A 242 3.75 -3.28 -10.51
CA LEU A 242 2.94 -4.45 -10.16
C LEU A 242 2.43 -5.18 -11.39
N THR A 243 1.97 -4.44 -12.39
CA THR A 243 1.48 -5.02 -13.65
C THR A 243 2.59 -5.79 -14.35
N GLN A 244 3.78 -5.22 -14.48
CA GLN A 244 4.92 -5.90 -15.10
C GLN A 244 5.33 -7.17 -14.34
N LEU A 245 5.34 -7.13 -12.99
CA LEU A 245 5.63 -8.32 -12.16
C LEU A 245 4.61 -9.44 -12.40
N ILE A 246 3.32 -9.09 -12.58
CA ILE A 246 2.24 -10.04 -12.89
C ILE A 246 2.40 -10.61 -14.31
N GLU A 247 2.62 -9.76 -15.31
CA GLU A 247 2.77 -10.17 -16.70
C GLU A 247 3.94 -11.11 -16.92
N LEU A 248 5.07 -10.81 -16.29
CA LEU A 248 6.30 -11.61 -16.35
C LEU A 248 6.25 -12.87 -15.45
N GLY A 249 5.22 -13.05 -14.64
CA GLY A 249 5.07 -14.20 -13.74
C GLY A 249 6.24 -14.33 -12.77
N VAL A 250 6.75 -13.22 -12.25
CA VAL A 250 7.95 -13.21 -11.40
C VAL A 250 7.74 -14.03 -10.13
N SER A 251 6.53 -14.01 -9.54
CA SER A 251 6.19 -14.77 -8.35
C SER A 251 6.27 -16.28 -8.53
N ARG A 252 6.14 -16.82 -9.75
CA ARG A 252 6.19 -18.27 -10.04
C ARG A 252 7.55 -18.90 -9.80
N LYS A 253 8.61 -18.08 -9.73
CA LYS A 253 9.99 -18.56 -9.64
C LYS A 253 10.38 -19.06 -8.25
N GLY A 254 9.51 -18.90 -7.25
CA GLY A 254 9.80 -19.31 -5.89
C GLY A 254 9.22 -18.36 -4.84
N VAL A 255 9.90 -18.23 -3.72
CA VAL A 255 9.58 -17.23 -2.69
C VAL A 255 10.66 -16.16 -2.70
N ASP A 256 10.24 -14.91 -2.83
CA ASP A 256 11.16 -13.77 -2.88
C ASP A 256 10.51 -12.49 -2.37
N VAL A 257 11.30 -11.42 -2.22
CA VAL A 257 10.83 -10.07 -1.89
C VAL A 257 11.46 -9.06 -2.84
N VAL A 258 10.78 -7.96 -3.11
CA VAL A 258 11.29 -6.86 -3.94
C VAL A 258 10.86 -5.51 -3.39
N ASN A 259 11.78 -4.55 -3.41
CA ASN A 259 11.47 -3.16 -3.08
C ASN A 259 10.67 -2.50 -4.21
N VAL A 260 9.65 -1.74 -3.83
CA VAL A 260 8.89 -0.88 -4.73
C VAL A 260 9.01 0.55 -4.23
N GLY A 261 10.02 1.25 -4.73
CA GLY A 261 10.40 2.60 -4.35
C GLY A 261 11.31 3.23 -5.40
N HIS A 262 11.34 4.57 -5.48
CA HIS A 262 12.03 5.31 -6.54
C HIS A 262 13.54 5.52 -6.31
N SER A 263 14.09 5.08 -5.19
CA SER A 263 15.51 5.29 -4.84
C SER A 263 15.94 6.77 -4.78
N ASN A 264 14.98 7.68 -4.64
CA ASN A 264 15.22 9.13 -4.63
C ASN A 264 14.54 9.81 -3.43
N PRO A 265 15.12 9.69 -2.22
CA PRO A 265 14.55 10.26 -1.02
C PRO A 265 14.68 11.78 -0.99
N ILE A 266 13.58 12.48 -0.70
CA ILE A 266 13.57 13.94 -0.52
C ILE A 266 13.29 14.30 0.95
N GLN A 267 13.75 15.48 1.36
CA GLN A 267 13.42 16.02 2.68
C GLN A 267 11.95 16.42 2.77
N VAL A 268 11.36 16.25 3.96
CA VAL A 268 9.95 16.61 4.16
C VAL A 268 9.73 18.12 3.97
N THR A 269 10.72 18.96 4.28
CA THR A 269 10.68 20.40 3.99
C THR A 269 10.63 20.70 2.49
N GLU A 270 11.42 20.00 1.68
CA GLU A 270 11.39 20.12 0.22
C GLU A 270 10.06 19.66 -0.36
N PHE A 271 9.56 18.51 0.16
CA PHE A 271 8.24 18.02 -0.20
C PHE A 271 7.14 19.07 0.07
N VAL A 272 7.14 19.72 1.24
CA VAL A 272 6.18 20.77 1.61
C VAL A 272 6.30 21.97 0.67
N LYS A 273 7.52 22.37 0.28
CA LYS A 273 7.75 23.44 -0.66
C LYS A 273 7.13 23.15 -2.04
N ILE A 274 7.40 21.95 -2.60
CA ILE A 274 6.82 21.55 -3.89
C ILE A 274 5.29 21.49 -3.80
N LEU A 275 4.75 20.94 -2.70
CA LEU A 275 3.30 20.90 -2.48
C LEU A 275 2.69 22.30 -2.40
N SER A 276 3.37 23.25 -1.73
CA SER A 276 2.98 24.67 -1.67
C SER A 276 2.89 25.29 -3.07
N GLU A 277 3.90 25.07 -3.89
CA GLU A 277 3.91 25.53 -5.29
C GLU A 277 2.73 24.92 -6.10
N CYS A 278 2.46 23.62 -5.96
CA CYS A 278 1.36 22.96 -6.65
C CYS A 278 -0.02 23.46 -6.21
N LEU A 279 -0.18 23.84 -4.94
CA LEU A 279 -1.44 24.34 -4.39
C LEU A 279 -1.61 25.87 -4.56
N GLY A 280 -0.50 26.61 -4.74
CA GLY A 280 -0.50 28.09 -4.67
C GLY A 280 -0.83 28.61 -3.27
N ILE A 281 -0.51 27.84 -2.21
CA ILE A 281 -0.84 28.17 -0.81
C ILE A 281 0.41 28.07 0.04
N GLU A 282 0.75 29.15 0.75
CA GLU A 282 1.85 29.14 1.71
C GLU A 282 1.49 28.31 2.96
N PRO A 283 2.34 27.37 3.39
CA PRO A 283 2.08 26.57 4.56
C PRO A 283 2.35 27.33 5.87
N VAL A 284 1.52 27.09 6.88
CA VAL A 284 1.85 27.43 8.26
C VAL A 284 2.55 26.21 8.86
N VAL A 285 3.83 26.34 9.19
CA VAL A 285 4.68 25.22 9.64
C VAL A 285 5.11 25.42 11.08
N GLU A 286 5.05 24.33 11.87
CA GLU A 286 5.62 24.22 13.21
C GLU A 286 6.57 23.03 13.25
N LEU A 287 7.77 23.25 13.78
CA LEU A 287 8.75 22.18 13.97
C LEU A 287 8.45 21.42 15.27
N ALA A 288 8.60 20.11 15.25
CA ALA A 288 8.38 19.24 16.40
C ALA A 288 9.48 18.18 16.51
N PRO A 289 9.81 17.74 17.73
CA PRO A 289 10.78 16.67 17.94
C PRO A 289 10.42 15.40 17.19
N MET A 290 11.42 14.62 16.79
CA MET A 290 11.24 13.32 16.14
C MET A 290 10.43 12.38 17.04
N GLN A 291 9.46 11.68 16.48
CA GLN A 291 8.67 10.70 17.20
C GLN A 291 9.43 9.39 17.37
N VAL A 292 9.16 8.65 18.46
CA VAL A 292 9.85 7.39 18.81
C VAL A 292 9.81 6.34 17.71
N SER A 293 8.73 6.31 16.92
CA SER A 293 8.54 5.33 15.82
C SER A 293 9.01 5.84 14.45
N ASP A 294 9.52 7.07 14.36
CA ASP A 294 10.01 7.62 13.10
C ASP A 294 11.47 7.19 12.87
N VAL A 295 11.81 7.02 11.59
CA VAL A 295 13.19 6.78 11.14
C VAL A 295 13.70 8.01 10.41
N PRO A 296 15.02 8.33 10.49
CA PRO A 296 15.59 9.52 9.87
C PRO A 296 15.39 9.54 8.35
N MET A 297 15.53 8.38 7.71
CA MET A 297 15.45 8.27 6.26
C MET A 297 14.85 6.93 5.84
N THR A 298 14.11 6.94 4.74
CA THR A 298 13.80 5.74 3.95
C THR A 298 14.26 5.95 2.53
N CYS A 299 14.96 4.97 1.94
CA CYS A 299 15.43 4.99 0.57
C CYS A 299 15.51 3.55 0.06
N ALA A 300 14.78 3.21 -0.98
CA ALA A 300 14.86 1.91 -1.63
C ALA A 300 16.17 1.77 -2.41
N SER A 301 16.66 0.56 -2.57
CA SER A 301 17.37 0.19 -3.78
C SER A 301 16.36 -0.44 -4.72
N ASP A 302 16.18 0.10 -5.91
CA ASP A 302 15.30 -0.45 -6.94
C ASP A 302 16.01 -1.37 -7.95
N GLN A 303 17.30 -1.60 -7.74
CA GLN A 303 18.13 -2.40 -8.65
C GLN A 303 17.55 -3.79 -8.93
N LYS A 304 16.98 -4.44 -7.92
CA LYS A 304 16.32 -5.73 -8.09
C LYS A 304 15.05 -5.62 -8.92
N LEU A 305 14.25 -4.61 -8.69
CA LEU A 305 13.03 -4.34 -9.47
C LEU A 305 13.39 -4.09 -10.94
N VAL A 306 14.36 -3.20 -11.21
CA VAL A 306 14.87 -2.93 -12.57
C VAL A 306 15.40 -4.22 -13.24
N LYS A 307 16.11 -5.06 -12.52
CA LYS A 307 16.57 -6.36 -13.06
C LYS A 307 15.42 -7.30 -13.40
N LEU A 308 14.30 -7.23 -12.69
CA LEU A 308 13.15 -8.10 -12.91
C LEU A 308 12.23 -7.62 -14.05
N ILE A 309 11.95 -6.32 -14.13
CA ILE A 309 10.95 -5.76 -15.06
C ILE A 309 11.54 -4.81 -16.12
N GLY A 310 12.82 -4.53 -16.09
CA GLY A 310 13.45 -3.48 -16.91
C GLY A 310 13.28 -2.09 -16.30
N GLU A 311 13.56 -1.07 -17.08
CA GLU A 311 13.32 0.31 -16.68
C GLU A 311 11.82 0.57 -16.48
N TRP A 312 11.50 1.39 -15.49
CA TRP A 312 10.13 1.69 -15.12
C TRP A 312 9.95 3.21 -14.88
N PRO A 313 8.72 3.73 -14.95
CA PRO A 313 8.49 5.17 -14.81
C PRO A 313 8.94 5.71 -13.46
N HIS A 314 9.55 6.89 -13.46
CA HIS A 314 9.92 7.67 -12.29
C HIS A 314 9.27 9.05 -12.41
N THR A 315 7.95 9.10 -12.15
CA THR A 315 7.19 10.35 -12.18
C THR A 315 7.79 11.38 -11.22
N SER A 316 8.08 12.58 -11.71
CA SER A 316 8.66 13.62 -10.87
C SER A 316 7.74 13.97 -9.70
N MET A 317 8.31 14.39 -8.56
CA MET A 317 7.51 14.81 -7.39
C MET A 317 6.52 15.92 -7.77
N LYS A 318 6.96 16.87 -8.58
CA LYS A 318 6.12 17.99 -9.02
C LYS A 318 4.93 17.51 -9.86
N ASP A 319 5.15 16.60 -10.80
CA ASP A 319 4.07 16.08 -11.66
C ASP A 319 3.08 15.26 -10.85
N GLY A 320 3.57 14.34 -10.01
CA GLY A 320 2.72 13.52 -9.15
C GLY A 320 1.90 14.33 -8.15
N LEU A 321 2.49 15.38 -7.55
CA LEU A 321 1.77 16.29 -6.65
C LEU A 321 0.79 17.18 -7.42
N THR A 322 1.11 17.60 -8.64
CA THR A 322 0.17 18.35 -9.49
C THR A 322 -1.08 17.52 -9.77
N GLU A 323 -0.94 16.26 -10.15
CA GLU A 323 -2.08 15.37 -10.37
C GLU A 323 -2.87 15.11 -9.07
N MET A 324 -2.17 14.93 -7.94
CA MET A 324 -2.81 14.73 -6.65
C MET A 324 -3.62 15.97 -6.22
N THR A 325 -3.07 17.18 -6.40
CA THR A 325 -3.74 18.42 -6.00
C THR A 325 -4.90 18.78 -6.92
N LYS A 326 -4.81 18.50 -8.22
CA LYS A 326 -5.95 18.59 -9.16
C LYS A 326 -7.10 17.68 -8.75
N TRP A 327 -6.79 16.41 -8.43
CA TRP A 327 -7.80 15.49 -7.93
C TRP A 327 -8.43 16.00 -6.62
N LEU A 328 -7.61 16.44 -5.66
CA LEU A 328 -8.09 16.93 -4.37
C LEU A 328 -8.96 18.19 -4.50
N ALA A 329 -8.73 19.02 -5.52
CA ALA A 329 -9.57 20.20 -5.79
C ALA A 329 -10.98 19.82 -6.23
N ASN A 330 -11.11 18.74 -6.99
CA ASN A 330 -12.38 18.25 -7.53
C ASN A 330 -13.08 17.26 -6.61
N TRP A 331 -12.34 16.60 -5.71
CA TRP A 331 -12.93 15.67 -4.75
C TRP A 331 -13.46 16.42 -3.53
N GLN A 332 -14.78 16.50 -3.44
CA GLN A 332 -15.49 17.04 -2.27
C GLN A 332 -16.20 15.87 -1.59
N PRO A 333 -15.78 15.46 -0.39
CA PRO A 333 -16.60 14.57 0.42
C PRO A 333 -17.88 15.32 0.79
N ALA A 334 -19.02 14.80 0.33
CA ALA A 334 -20.35 15.33 0.69
C ALA A 334 -20.61 15.15 2.17
#